data_8c8faaa083a62f12592bab859a79e960
#
_entry.id   8c8faaa083a62f12592bab859a79e960
#
_cell.length_a   1.000
_cell.length_b   1.000
_cell.length_c   1.000
_cell.angle_alpha   90.00
_cell.angle_beta   90.00
_cell.angle_gamma   90.00
#
_symmetry.space_group_name_H-M   'P 1'
#
loop_
_entity.id
_entity.type
_entity.pdbx_description
1 polymer ?
#
loop_
_entity_poly.entity_id
_entity_poly.type
_entity_poly.pdbx_seq_one_letter_code
_entity_poly.pdbx_strand_id
1 'polypeptide(L)' 'MRLVIQSRTTGAFLAPNAEDGQPEWVMLLAEAATLADVETCVQLIEDHGEPFHRPQLVDLDDLYHPPQL' A
#
# COMPACT_ATOMS: atom_id res chain seq x y z
N MET A 1 4.01 11.42 -6.96
CA MET A 1 3.61 10.79 -5.68
C MET A 1 3.58 9.29 -5.85
N ARG A 2 4.25 8.56 -4.98
CA ARG A 2 4.26 7.11 -5.01
C ARG A 2 3.66 6.59 -3.71
N LEU A 3 2.46 6.05 -3.80
CA LEU A 3 1.72 5.60 -2.64
C LEU A 3 1.69 4.08 -2.57
N VAL A 4 1.81 3.53 -1.38
CA VAL A 4 1.55 2.11 -1.12
C VAL A 4 0.56 1.98 0.02
N ILE A 5 -0.14 0.84 0.04
CA ILE A 5 -1.09 0.53 1.10
C ILE A 5 -0.41 -0.47 2.03
N GLN A 6 -0.31 -0.12 3.29
CA GLN A 6 0.36 -0.95 4.29
C GLN A 6 -0.59 -1.34 5.41
N SER A 7 -0.52 -2.60 5.82
CA SER A 7 -1.23 -3.09 7.00
C SER A 7 -0.58 -2.54 8.27
N ARG A 8 -1.38 -1.92 9.14
CA ARG A 8 -0.90 -1.49 10.45
C ARG A 8 -0.70 -2.64 11.41
N THR A 9 -1.37 -3.75 11.14
CA THR A 9 -1.35 -4.92 12.02
C THR A 9 -0.12 -5.78 11.78
N THR A 10 0.21 -6.06 10.50
CA THR A 10 1.30 -6.97 10.14
C THR A 10 2.52 -6.27 9.55
N GLY A 11 2.36 -5.04 9.06
CA GLY A 11 3.41 -4.35 8.32
C GLY A 11 3.49 -4.74 6.85
N ALA A 12 2.64 -5.65 6.39
CA ALA A 12 2.63 -6.09 5.01
C ALA A 12 2.07 -5.02 4.07
N PHE A 13 2.44 -5.11 2.79
CA PHE A 13 2.00 -4.17 1.76
C PHE A 13 1.05 -4.86 0.80
N LEU A 14 0.08 -4.11 0.27
CA LEU A 14 -0.84 -4.64 -0.72
C LEU A 14 -0.16 -4.67 -2.08
N ALA A 15 -0.23 -5.82 -2.76
CA ALA A 15 0.42 -6.03 -4.06
C ALA A 15 -0.54 -6.72 -5.02
N PRO A 16 -0.41 -6.49 -6.34
CA PRO A 16 -1.21 -7.23 -7.30
C PRO A 16 -0.73 -8.67 -7.39
N ASN A 17 -1.67 -9.60 -7.50
CA ASN A 17 -1.36 -11.00 -7.75
C ASN A 17 -1.55 -11.27 -9.25
N ALA A 18 -0.48 -11.65 -9.94
CA ALA A 18 -0.51 -11.83 -11.39
C ALA A 18 -1.32 -13.06 -11.83
N GLU A 19 -1.49 -14.04 -10.94
CA GLU A 19 -2.14 -15.30 -11.33
C GLU A 19 -3.66 -15.20 -11.36
N ASP A 20 -4.26 -14.56 -10.36
CA ASP A 20 -5.72 -14.49 -10.27
C ASP A 20 -6.28 -13.07 -10.29
N GLY A 21 -5.42 -12.08 -10.45
CA GLY A 21 -5.84 -10.68 -10.52
C GLY A 21 -6.31 -10.09 -9.20
N GLN A 22 -6.24 -10.84 -8.11
CA GLN A 22 -6.63 -10.36 -6.79
C GLN A 22 -5.42 -9.80 -6.06
N PRO A 23 -5.56 -8.66 -5.35
CA PRO A 23 -4.44 -8.16 -4.54
C PRO A 23 -4.12 -9.10 -3.39
N GLU A 24 -2.86 -9.13 -3.00
CA GLU A 24 -2.42 -9.90 -1.85
C GLU A 24 -1.50 -9.06 -0.97
N TRP A 25 -1.34 -9.48 0.27
CA TRP A 25 -0.45 -8.80 1.22
C TRP A 25 0.93 -9.44 1.16
N VAL A 26 1.95 -8.62 0.92
CA VAL A 26 3.34 -9.07 0.80
C VAL A 26 4.22 -8.33 1.80
N MET A 27 5.29 -8.95 2.23
CA MET A 27 6.18 -8.36 3.24
C MET A 27 7.28 -7.49 2.64
N LEU A 28 7.55 -7.62 1.34
CA LEU A 28 8.62 -6.85 0.70
C LEU A 28 8.06 -5.62 -0.01
N LEU A 29 8.58 -4.46 0.35
CA LEU A 29 8.17 -3.20 -0.27
C LEU A 29 8.38 -3.22 -1.78
N ALA A 30 9.44 -3.89 -2.27
CA ALA A 30 9.73 -3.96 -3.68
C ALA A 30 8.63 -4.68 -4.48
N GLU A 31 7.82 -5.51 -3.83
CA GLU A 31 6.72 -6.22 -4.47
C GLU A 31 5.39 -5.50 -4.35
N ALA A 32 5.33 -4.42 -3.58
CA ALA A 32 4.09 -3.68 -3.35
C ALA A 32 3.62 -2.95 -4.60
N ALA A 33 2.30 -2.82 -4.75
CA ALA A 33 1.72 -1.99 -5.79
C ALA A 33 1.99 -0.52 -5.49
N THR A 34 2.58 0.19 -6.44
CA THR A 34 2.81 1.63 -6.32
C THR A 34 1.71 2.36 -7.06
N LEU A 35 1.04 3.26 -6.36
CA LEU A 35 -0.15 3.95 -6.87
C LEU A 35 0.13 5.44 -6.97
N ALA A 36 -0.46 6.07 -7.98
CA ALA A 36 -0.19 7.48 -8.27
C ALA A 36 -1.15 8.45 -7.61
N ASP A 37 -2.33 7.99 -7.18
CA ASP A 37 -3.34 8.89 -6.63
C ASP A 37 -4.06 8.27 -5.43
N VAL A 38 -4.55 9.15 -4.57
CA VAL A 38 -5.22 8.76 -3.33
C VAL A 38 -6.56 8.07 -3.60
N GLU A 39 -7.27 8.48 -4.64
CA GLU A 39 -8.59 7.92 -4.94
C GLU A 39 -8.50 6.44 -5.27
N THR A 40 -7.50 6.05 -6.07
CA THR A 40 -7.27 4.64 -6.38
C THR A 40 -6.93 3.85 -5.12
N CYS A 41 -6.12 4.42 -4.23
CA CYS A 41 -5.79 3.78 -2.97
C CYS A 41 -7.01 3.56 -2.10
N VAL A 42 -7.87 4.57 -1.97
CA VAL A 42 -9.09 4.45 -1.17
C VAL A 42 -10.00 3.38 -1.74
N GLN A 43 -10.14 3.33 -3.06
CA GLN A 43 -10.97 2.33 -3.70
C GLN A 43 -10.45 0.91 -3.44
N LEU A 44 -9.14 0.71 -3.52
CA LEU A 44 -8.54 -0.59 -3.23
C LEU A 44 -8.74 -1.00 -1.77
N ILE A 45 -8.65 -0.05 -0.85
CA ILE A 45 -8.89 -0.31 0.55
C ILE A 45 -10.34 -0.74 0.78
N GLU A 46 -11.29 -0.05 0.14
CA GLU A 46 -12.70 -0.40 0.28
C GLU A 46 -13.02 -1.78 -0.31
N ASP A 47 -12.40 -2.12 -1.43
CA ASP A 47 -12.69 -3.39 -2.12
C ASP A 47 -11.95 -4.58 -1.54
N HIS A 48 -10.73 -4.37 -1.04
CA HIS A 48 -9.82 -5.46 -0.67
C HIS A 48 -9.18 -5.33 0.70
N GLY A 49 -9.30 -4.16 1.34
CA GLY A 49 -8.72 -3.96 2.66
C GLY A 49 -9.56 -4.64 3.73
N GLU A 50 -8.98 -5.60 4.42
CA GLU A 50 -9.68 -6.29 5.51
C GLU A 50 -9.57 -5.46 6.79
N PRO A 51 -10.63 -5.42 7.63
CA PRO A 51 -10.56 -4.68 8.90
C PRO A 51 -9.41 -5.11 9.79
N PHE A 52 -9.02 -6.39 9.74
CA PHE A 52 -7.89 -6.92 10.50
C PHE A 52 -6.60 -6.17 10.21
N HIS A 53 -6.35 -5.83 8.94
CA HIS A 53 -5.09 -5.20 8.52
C HIS A 53 -5.02 -3.71 8.85
N ARG A 54 -6.17 -3.05 9.06
CA ARG A 54 -6.21 -1.61 9.34
C ARG A 54 -5.36 -0.83 8.35
N PRO A 55 -5.68 -0.92 7.05
CA PRO A 55 -4.80 -0.39 6.00
C PRO A 55 -4.57 1.12 6.12
N GLN A 56 -3.37 1.54 5.78
CA GLN A 56 -2.99 2.95 5.75
C GLN A 56 -2.24 3.25 4.46
N LEU A 57 -2.29 4.51 4.05
CA LEU A 57 -1.51 5.00 2.92
C LEU A 57 -0.14 5.44 3.39
N VAL A 58 0.88 5.04 2.64
CA VAL A 58 2.25 5.47 2.89
C VAL A 58 2.77 6.14 1.62
N ASP A 59 3.24 7.38 1.74
CA ASP A 59 3.84 8.11 0.63
C ASP A 59 5.35 7.85 0.64
N LEU A 60 5.81 7.08 -0.34
CA LEU A 60 7.22 6.71 -0.42
C LEU A 60 8.12 7.93 -0.66
N ASP A 61 7.60 8.95 -1.33
CA ASP A 61 8.38 10.15 -1.57
C ASP A 61 8.65 10.91 -0.26
N ASP A 62 7.69 10.91 0.66
CA ASP A 62 7.89 11.50 1.98
C ASP A 62 8.92 10.73 2.80
N LEU A 63 8.90 9.39 2.70
CA LEU A 63 9.84 8.57 3.45
C LEU A 63 11.29 8.81 3.06
N TYR A 64 11.54 9.17 1.80
CA TYR A 64 12.89 9.38 1.30
C TYR A 64 13.32 10.84 1.31
N HIS A 65 12.48 11.74 1.77
CA HIS A 65 12.85 13.13 1.92
C HIS A 65 13.68 13.31 3.18
N PRO A 66 14.84 13.96 3.10
CA PRO A 66 15.57 14.28 4.30
C PRO A 66 14.75 15.27 5.16
N PRO A 67 14.83 15.16 6.50
CA PRO A 67 14.11 16.12 7.32
C PRO A 67 14.59 17.53 7.05
N GLN A 68 13.64 18.44 6.90
CA GLN A 68 13.96 19.85 6.72
C GLN A 68 14.02 20.51 8.08
N LEU A 69 15.15 21.06 8.37
CA LEU A 69 15.38 21.75 9.62
C LEU A 69 15.15 23.25 9.45
#